data_9c52ec31387f76980851f71c55c93325
#
_entry.id   9c52ec31387f76980851f71c55c93325
#
_cell.length_a   1.000
_cell.length_b   1.000
_cell.length_c   1.000
_cell.angle_alpha   90.00
_cell.angle_beta   90.00
_cell.angle_gamma   90.00
#
_symmetry.space_group_name_H-M   'P 1'
#
loop_
_entity.id
_entity.type
_entity.pdbx_description
1 polymer ?
#
loop_
_entity_poly.entity_id
_entity_poly.type
_entity_poly.pdbx_seq_one_letter_code
_entity_poly.pdbx_strand_id
1 'polypeptide(L)'
;MYIIHNAPQALSRKYAIECFNSFSGYRNWNPILFDGCNPNTLADYDKKYNISNNRTNWPPRHHRHKSKKSCFYSHYELWTKAAKTDSAIAIVEYDTICIGDLPDILEFKGASFRNASAGLERR
;
A
#
# COMPACT_ATOMS: atom_id res chain seq x y z
N MET A 1 1.82 -10.79 -0.82
CA MET A 1 1.70 -9.41 -1.35
C MET A 1 0.52 -8.72 -0.71
N TYR A 2 0.61 -7.44 -0.39
CA TYR A 2 -0.49 -6.67 0.20
C TYR A 2 -1.03 -5.65 -0.80
N ILE A 3 -2.36 -5.56 -0.88
CA ILE A 3 -3.08 -4.58 -1.68
C ILE A 3 -3.73 -3.59 -0.72
N ILE A 4 -3.19 -2.37 -0.65
CA ILE A 4 -3.75 -1.32 0.21
C ILE A 4 -5.03 -0.79 -0.43
N HIS A 5 -6.12 -0.81 0.32
CA HIS A 5 -7.40 -0.21 -0.06
C HIS A 5 -8.05 0.55 1.09
N ASN A 6 -9.06 1.33 0.77
CA ASN A 6 -9.88 2.06 1.74
C ASN A 6 -11.25 1.36 1.82
N ALA A 7 -11.42 0.48 2.80
CA ALA A 7 -12.62 -0.35 2.92
C ALA A 7 -13.94 0.44 2.99
N PRO A 8 -14.05 1.61 3.66
CA PRO A 8 -15.26 2.43 3.62
C PRO A 8 -15.64 2.94 2.23
N GLN A 9 -14.70 3.08 1.31
CA GLN A 9 -14.93 3.64 -0.01
C GLN A 9 -15.28 2.55 -1.03
N ALA A 10 -16.50 2.57 -1.57
CA ALA A 10 -17.00 1.53 -2.48
C ALA A 10 -16.14 1.35 -3.74
N LEU A 11 -15.68 2.45 -4.33
CA LEU A 11 -14.83 2.42 -5.52
C LEU A 11 -13.46 1.79 -5.21
N SER A 12 -12.88 2.10 -4.06
CA SER A 12 -11.63 1.50 -3.61
C SER A 12 -11.77 -0.01 -3.41
N ARG A 13 -12.86 -0.46 -2.80
CA ARG A 13 -13.15 -1.91 -2.67
C ARG A 13 -13.29 -2.60 -4.03
N LYS A 14 -14.02 -1.99 -4.96
CA LYS A 14 -14.21 -2.53 -6.30
C LYS A 14 -12.86 -2.75 -7.00
N TYR A 15 -12.05 -1.71 -7.07
CA TYR A 15 -10.75 -1.80 -7.72
C TYR A 15 -9.75 -2.71 -6.99
N ALA A 16 -9.84 -2.79 -5.66
CA ALA A 16 -9.03 -3.72 -4.89
C ALA A 16 -9.31 -5.19 -5.24
N ILE A 17 -10.58 -5.53 -5.49
CA ILE A 17 -10.97 -6.87 -5.95
C ILE A 17 -10.43 -7.14 -7.36
N GLU A 18 -10.52 -6.18 -8.26
CA GLU A 18 -9.96 -6.31 -9.61
C GLU A 18 -8.44 -6.45 -9.58
N CYS A 19 -7.77 -5.66 -8.75
CA CYS A 19 -6.33 -5.79 -8.47
C CYS A 19 -6.01 -7.19 -7.94
N PHE A 20 -6.71 -7.65 -6.92
CA PHE A 20 -6.54 -8.98 -6.34
C PHE A 20 -6.65 -10.08 -7.41
N ASN A 21 -7.69 -10.04 -8.23
CA ASN A 21 -7.91 -11.01 -9.27
C ASN A 21 -6.80 -11.00 -10.33
N SER A 22 -6.23 -9.83 -10.63
CA SER A 22 -5.13 -9.72 -11.60
C SER A 22 -3.83 -10.38 -11.14
N PHE A 23 -3.65 -10.57 -9.83
CA PHE A 23 -2.48 -11.21 -9.24
C PHE A 23 -2.70 -12.67 -8.82
N SER A 24 -3.93 -13.12 -8.68
CA SER A 24 -4.26 -14.41 -8.05
C SER A 24 -3.77 -15.64 -8.84
N GLY A 25 -3.47 -15.49 -10.13
CA GLY A 25 -2.94 -16.56 -10.99
C GLY A 25 -1.42 -16.74 -10.93
N TYR A 26 -0.69 -15.83 -10.24
CA TYR A 26 0.76 -15.87 -10.22
C TYR A 26 1.30 -16.57 -8.99
N ARG A 27 2.17 -17.55 -9.23
CA ARG A 27 2.83 -18.32 -8.18
C ARG A 27 3.64 -17.39 -7.28
N ASN A 28 3.57 -17.60 -5.95
CA ASN A 28 4.29 -16.85 -4.93
C ASN A 28 3.84 -15.38 -4.73
N TRP A 29 2.85 -14.91 -5.46
CA TRP A 29 2.34 -13.55 -5.34
C TRP A 29 1.05 -13.44 -4.51
N ASN A 30 0.74 -14.37 -3.69
CA ASN A 30 -0.47 -14.47 -2.85
C ASN A 30 -1.03 -13.11 -2.40
N PRO A 31 -2.02 -12.54 -3.11
CA PRO A 31 -2.55 -11.23 -2.78
C PRO A 31 -3.38 -11.28 -1.50
N ILE A 32 -3.26 -10.24 -0.68
CA ILE A 32 -3.99 -10.04 0.56
C ILE A 32 -4.56 -8.64 0.54
N LEU A 33 -5.87 -8.49 0.70
CA LEU A 33 -6.49 -7.18 0.86
C LEU A 33 -6.13 -6.62 2.25
N PHE A 34 -5.59 -5.42 2.27
CA PHE A 34 -5.20 -4.71 3.47
C PHE A 34 -6.00 -3.42 3.59
N ASP A 35 -6.90 -3.35 4.58
CA ASP A 35 -7.63 -2.12 4.88
C ASP A 35 -6.69 -1.09 5.48
N GLY A 36 -6.31 -0.13 4.65
CA GLY A 36 -5.35 0.90 5.01
C GLY A 36 -5.92 1.97 5.93
N CYS A 37 -5.03 2.76 6.49
CA CYS A 37 -5.40 3.99 7.18
C CYS A 37 -6.21 4.89 6.22
N ASN A 38 -7.25 5.50 6.73
CA ASN A 38 -8.07 6.47 6.02
C ASN A 38 -8.33 7.70 6.90
N PRO A 39 -8.90 8.80 6.37
CA PRO A 39 -9.12 10.00 7.16
C PRO A 39 -9.94 9.81 8.43
N ASN A 40 -10.81 8.78 8.50
CA ASN A 40 -11.63 8.50 9.68
C ASN A 40 -10.84 7.74 10.76
N THR A 41 -9.87 6.93 10.38
CA THR A 41 -9.03 6.15 11.30
C THR A 41 -7.68 6.81 11.59
N LEU A 42 -7.39 7.94 10.96
CA LEU A 42 -6.11 8.63 11.05
C LEU A 42 -5.70 8.97 12.49
N ALA A 43 -6.66 9.39 13.33
CA ALA A 43 -6.39 9.72 14.73
C ALA A 43 -5.92 8.51 15.54
N ASP A 44 -6.45 7.32 15.25
CA ASP A 44 -6.04 6.08 15.91
C ASP A 44 -4.61 5.69 15.51
N TYR A 45 -4.27 5.88 14.23
CA TYR A 45 -2.91 5.66 13.74
C TYR A 45 -1.91 6.66 14.31
N ASP A 46 -2.28 7.95 14.42
CA ASP A 46 -1.47 8.95 15.09
C ASP A 46 -1.15 8.55 16.52
N LYS A 47 -2.14 8.06 17.25
CA LYS A 47 -1.99 7.60 18.64
C LYS A 47 -1.14 6.33 18.71
N LYS A 48 -1.39 5.36 17.83
CA LYS A 48 -0.70 4.05 17.81
C LYS A 48 0.79 4.21 17.57
N TYR A 49 1.17 5.02 16.59
CA TYR A 49 2.55 5.12 16.15
C TYR A 49 3.30 6.29 16.77
N ASN A 50 2.60 7.27 17.33
CA ASN A 50 3.18 8.45 17.98
C ASN A 50 4.34 9.07 17.17
N ILE A 51 4.21 9.06 15.84
CA ILE A 51 5.22 9.65 14.97
C ILE A 51 5.10 11.15 15.11
N SER A 52 6.17 11.77 15.64
CA SER A 52 6.26 13.23 15.75
C SER A 52 6.05 13.83 14.36
N ASN A 53 4.89 14.44 14.18
CA ASN A 53 4.61 15.25 13.01
C ASN A 53 5.41 16.54 13.11
N ASN A 54 6.71 16.47 12.88
CA ASN A 54 7.48 17.67 12.68
C ASN A 54 6.96 18.33 11.42
N ARG A 55 6.02 19.22 11.61
CA ARG A 55 5.08 19.80 10.64
C ARG A 55 5.75 20.63 9.55
N THR A 56 7.04 20.77 9.62
CA THR A 56 7.81 21.64 8.73
C THR A 56 7.80 21.19 7.29
N ASN A 57 7.50 19.91 7.02
CA ASN A 57 7.56 19.35 5.66
C ASN A 57 6.18 19.03 5.04
N TRP A 58 5.09 19.24 5.78
CA TRP A 58 3.74 19.05 5.24
C TRP A 58 3.15 20.42 4.87
N PRO A 59 2.82 20.65 3.59
CA PRO A 59 2.26 21.93 3.18
C PRO A 59 0.98 22.24 3.97
N PRO A 60 0.88 23.38 4.68
CA PRO A 60 -0.23 23.65 5.59
C PRO A 60 -1.58 23.88 4.91
N ARG A 61 -1.62 23.94 3.58
CA ARG A 61 -2.80 24.38 2.82
C ARG A 61 -3.55 23.28 2.06
N HIS A 62 -3.20 22.01 2.21
CA HIS A 62 -3.85 20.98 1.41
C HIS A 62 -4.91 20.22 2.19
N HIS A 63 -6.17 20.37 1.79
CA HIS A 63 -7.27 19.48 2.16
C HIS A 63 -6.95 17.99 1.89
N ARG A 64 -5.95 17.69 1.06
CA ARG A 64 -5.37 16.37 0.82
C ARG A 64 -4.36 15.90 1.88
N HIS A 65 -4.06 16.72 2.86
CA HIS A 65 -3.09 16.39 3.90
C HIS A 65 -3.46 15.10 4.64
N LYS A 66 -4.73 14.94 5.03
CA LYS A 66 -5.21 13.74 5.72
C LYS A 66 -5.05 12.48 4.87
N SER A 67 -5.36 12.55 3.59
CA SER A 67 -5.23 11.42 2.66
C SER A 67 -3.77 11.02 2.46
N LYS A 68 -2.87 11.98 2.30
CA LYS A 68 -1.42 11.71 2.18
C LYS A 68 -0.86 11.06 3.44
N LYS A 69 -1.26 11.56 4.61
CA LYS A 69 -0.84 11.01 5.89
C LYS A 69 -1.39 9.60 6.11
N SER A 70 -2.64 9.36 5.71
CA SER A 70 -3.26 8.04 5.73
C SER A 70 -2.53 7.05 4.83
N CYS A 71 -2.16 7.46 3.62
CA CYS A 71 -1.35 6.65 2.71
C CYS A 71 0.00 6.29 3.34
N PHE A 72 0.71 7.27 3.92
CA PHE A 72 1.95 7.02 4.63
C PHE A 72 1.79 6.00 5.75
N TYR A 73 0.78 6.12 6.60
CA TYR A 73 0.57 5.17 7.70
C TYR A 73 0.23 3.77 7.22
N SER A 74 -0.51 3.63 6.12
CA SER A 74 -0.79 2.33 5.53
C SER A 74 0.50 1.61 5.12
N HIS A 75 1.40 2.31 4.44
CA HIS A 75 2.71 1.78 4.08
C HIS A 75 3.58 1.52 5.31
N TYR A 76 3.61 2.44 6.25
CA TYR A 76 4.40 2.32 7.48
C TYR A 76 4.02 1.09 8.31
N GLU A 77 2.73 0.79 8.41
CA GLU A 77 2.25 -0.40 9.11
C GLU A 77 2.75 -1.68 8.44
N LEU A 78 2.70 -1.75 7.12
CA LEU A 78 3.20 -2.90 6.37
C LEU A 78 4.72 -3.03 6.43
N TRP A 79 5.47 -1.92 6.39
CA TRP A 79 6.92 -1.94 6.58
C TRP A 79 7.30 -2.42 7.97
N THR A 80 6.58 -1.97 9.00
CA THR A 80 6.78 -2.42 10.38
C THR A 80 6.51 -3.91 10.53
N LYS A 81 5.47 -4.41 9.86
CA LYS A 81 5.15 -5.83 9.82
C LYS A 81 6.26 -6.64 9.14
N ALA A 82 6.74 -6.20 7.99
CA ALA A 82 7.83 -6.85 7.27
C ALA A 82 9.11 -6.90 8.12
N ALA A 83 9.47 -5.78 8.76
CA ALA A 83 10.64 -5.70 9.62
C ALA A 83 10.60 -6.66 10.81
N LYS A 84 9.41 -6.88 11.38
CA LYS A 84 9.22 -7.80 12.52
C LYS A 84 9.29 -9.26 12.11
N THR A 85 8.93 -9.59 10.89
CA THR A 85 8.87 -10.99 10.41
C THR A 85 10.10 -11.38 9.60
N ASP A 86 11.02 -10.43 9.35
CA ASP A 86 12.18 -10.62 8.46
C ASP A 86 11.80 -11.22 7.10
N SER A 87 10.66 -10.81 6.59
CA SER A 87 10.09 -11.33 5.35
C SER A 87 10.00 -10.24 4.30
N ALA A 88 10.38 -10.57 3.07
CA ALA A 88 10.11 -9.72 1.93
C ALA A 88 8.61 -9.62 1.69
N ILE A 89 8.11 -8.41 1.51
CA ILE A 89 6.72 -8.15 1.13
C ILE A 89 6.66 -7.28 -0.13
N ALA A 90 5.66 -7.53 -0.95
CA ALA A 90 5.27 -6.60 -2.00
C ALA A 90 4.06 -5.79 -1.54
N ILE A 91 4.03 -4.51 -1.86
CA ILE A 91 2.93 -3.60 -1.55
C ILE A 91 2.49 -2.93 -2.85
N VAL A 92 1.21 -2.99 -3.13
CA VAL A 92 0.56 -2.26 -4.23
C VAL A 92 -0.65 -1.51 -3.71
N GLU A 93 -1.05 -0.46 -4.40
CA GLU A 93 -2.29 0.25 -4.11
C GLU A 93 -3.45 -0.36 -4.92
N TYR A 94 -4.67 -0.18 -4.44
CA TYR A 94 -5.89 -0.77 -5.00
C TYR A 94 -6.14 -0.45 -6.47
N ASP A 95 -5.60 0.66 -6.97
CA ASP A 95 -5.72 1.12 -8.35
C ASP A 95 -4.66 0.55 -9.30
N THR A 96 -3.96 -0.49 -8.85
CA THR A 96 -2.96 -1.22 -9.63
C THR A 96 -3.58 -2.45 -10.30
N ILE A 97 -3.13 -2.78 -11.50
CA ILE A 97 -3.48 -4.03 -12.17
C ILE A 97 -2.23 -4.68 -12.77
N CYS A 98 -2.15 -5.98 -12.66
CA CYS A 98 -1.08 -6.75 -13.31
C CYS A 98 -1.41 -6.95 -14.78
N ILE A 99 -0.53 -6.48 -15.67
CA ILE A 99 -0.71 -6.54 -17.14
C ILE A 99 0.34 -7.39 -17.85
N GLY A 100 1.27 -7.98 -17.12
CA GLY A 100 2.35 -8.77 -17.71
C GLY A 100 2.86 -9.85 -16.77
N ASP A 101 3.86 -10.57 -17.22
CA ASP A 101 4.45 -11.64 -16.44
C ASP A 101 5.18 -11.12 -15.21
N LEU A 102 4.96 -11.82 -14.11
CA LEU A 102 5.64 -11.56 -12.84
C LEU A 102 6.69 -12.64 -12.58
N PRO A 103 7.86 -12.28 -12.06
CA PRO A 103 8.86 -13.26 -11.67
C PRO A 103 8.36 -14.08 -10.48
N ASP A 104 8.70 -15.36 -10.43
CA ASP A 104 8.37 -16.24 -9.32
C ASP A 104 9.11 -15.83 -8.04
N ILE A 105 10.29 -15.27 -8.18
CA ILE A 105 11.16 -14.85 -7.07
C ILE A 105 11.72 -13.45 -7.36
N LEU A 106 11.72 -12.60 -6.35
CA LEU A 106 12.40 -11.32 -6.35
C LEU A 106 13.57 -11.36 -5.38
N GLU A 107 14.78 -11.17 -5.90
CA GLU A 107 15.97 -10.99 -5.09
C GLU A 107 16.34 -9.50 -5.03
N PHE A 108 16.47 -8.95 -3.83
CA PHE A 108 16.89 -7.58 -3.62
C PHE A 108 17.41 -7.37 -2.20
N LYS A 109 18.20 -6.31 -2.02
CA LYS A 109 18.59 -5.83 -0.68
C LYS A 109 17.88 -4.51 -0.41
N GLY A 110 17.28 -4.38 0.78
CA GLY A 110 16.55 -3.19 1.18
C GLY A 110 15.20 -3.05 0.51
N ALA A 111 14.83 -1.86 0.08
CA ALA A 111 13.59 -1.58 -0.61
C ALA A 111 13.80 -1.38 -2.11
N SER A 112 12.94 -1.99 -2.92
CA SER A 112 12.91 -1.79 -4.36
C SER A 112 11.57 -1.16 -4.77
N PHE A 113 11.64 -0.08 -5.53
CA PHE A 113 10.49 0.58 -6.09
C PHE A 113 10.44 0.31 -7.60
N ARG A 114 9.33 -0.27 -8.06
CA ARG A 114 9.11 -0.50 -9.48
C ARG A 114 8.07 0.47 -10.01
N ASN A 115 8.32 1.02 -11.17
CA ASN A 115 7.37 1.89 -11.87
C ASN A 115 6.44 1.06 -12.78
N ALA A 116 5.43 1.72 -13.33
CA ALA A 116 4.42 1.09 -14.18
C ALA A 116 4.97 0.35 -15.41
N SER A 117 6.15 0.73 -15.89
CA SER A 117 6.79 0.09 -17.06
C SER A 117 7.27 -1.35 -16.80
N ALA A 118 7.18 -1.84 -15.57
CA ALA A 118 7.63 -3.18 -15.18
C ALA A 118 6.48 -4.22 -15.09
N GLY A 119 5.43 -4.08 -15.89
CA GLY A 119 4.29 -5.01 -15.90
C GLY A 119 3.15 -4.65 -14.94
N LEU A 120 3.20 -3.46 -14.35
CA LEU A 120 2.14 -2.89 -13.51
C LEU A 120 1.65 -1.58 -14.12
N GLU A 121 0.35 -1.42 -14.20
CA GLU A 121 -0.29 -0.17 -14.62
C GLU A 121 -1.17 0.38 -13.49
N ARG A 122 -1.11 1.69 -13.28
CA ARG A 122 -2.07 2.41 -12.43
C ARG A 122 -3.28 2.86 -13.24
N ARG A 123 -4.40 2.68 -12.67
CA ARG A 123 -5.68 3.19 -13.19
C ARG A 123 -5.93 4.64 -12.84
#